data_3476f41fd42a9bd527d480c62e9a77e1
#
_entry.id   3476f41fd42a9bd527d480c62e9a77e1
#
_cell.length_a   1.000
_cell.length_b   1.000
_cell.length_c   1.000
_cell.angle_alpha   90.00
_cell.angle_beta   90.00
_cell.angle_gamma   90.00
#
_symmetry.space_group_name_H-M   'P 1'
#
loop_
_entity.id
_entity.type
_entity.pdbx_description
1 polymer ?
#
loop_
_entity_poly.entity_id
_entity_poly.type
_entity_poly.pdbx_seq_one_letter_code
_entity_poly.pdbx_strand_id
1 'polypeptide(L)'
;DVLREDFSSGTSSRSTKLIHGGVRYLQKAFTNLDYEQYKLVKEALRERANLLDIAPHISKPLPILLPVYKWWQLPYFWFGIKVYDLVAGSQCLKRSYIISKSSALELFPMLKKDQLKGAIVYYDGQHNDARMNLAIALTAARYGAAIANYVEVMHLLKKMDPDTGIEHIYGARCKDIQTGKDFDVKAKCVINATGPFTDSLRKMDDADIPNICQGSAGVHIVMPGYYSPENMGLLDPATSDGRVIFFLPWEKMVIAGTTDSLTEVVQNPVPREEDINFILSEVRNYLSQDVEVRRGDVLAAWSGIRPLVTDPTSKDTKSICRNHLVAVTKSGLVTIAGGKWTTYRLMAEDALNAAIKTHGLNPTASCQTVGLLLEGAVGWTPTLYIRLVQDYGLSTEVSRHLSNTFGTKAFEVAKLAKVTGKRWPIVGKRLVAEFPYIEAEVTYAVKEYACTAIDVIARRTRLAFQNIQAAEEALPRIVEIMAAELNWNEQKKQEELVSALRFLYLEMGYKVRDEQLTKTTEVNLTPEELDRFTIRFRKFDNQQRGFITFVDVQRVLETIDHDIDENALHEIVNEVDLNKNGQVELHEFLQLMSAVKKGSVSSSRLAILLKRAEEKLDHREAIPVHRSGGGV
;
A
#
# COMPACT_ATOMS: atom_id res chain seq x y z
N ASP A 1 -19.56 12.10 12.20
CA ASP A 1 -18.56 12.21 11.13
C ASP A 1 -19.10 11.66 9.82
N VAL A 2 -18.77 12.33 8.72
CA VAL A 2 -19.14 11.91 7.37
C VAL A 2 -17.90 11.84 6.48
N LEU A 3 -17.85 10.82 5.63
CA LEU A 3 -16.76 10.59 4.68
C LEU A 3 -17.37 10.38 3.29
N ARG A 4 -16.84 11.08 2.28
CA ARG A 4 -17.32 10.98 0.90
C ARG A 4 -17.20 9.57 0.32
N GLU A 5 -16.15 8.86 0.70
CA GLU A 5 -15.89 7.46 0.32
C GLU A 5 -15.77 6.60 1.58
N ASP A 6 -15.30 5.37 1.45
CA ASP A 6 -15.02 4.51 2.58
C ASP A 6 -13.84 5.01 3.43
N PHE A 7 -13.73 4.49 4.64
CA PHE A 7 -12.59 4.73 5.53
C PHE A 7 -11.28 4.44 4.83
N SER A 8 -10.32 5.35 4.96
CA SER A 8 -8.98 5.16 4.39
C SER A 8 -8.91 5.16 2.86
N SER A 9 -9.89 5.68 2.16
CA SER A 9 -9.89 5.74 0.69
C SER A 9 -8.79 6.61 0.09
N GLY A 10 -8.40 7.69 0.80
CA GLY A 10 -7.42 8.67 0.34
C GLY A 10 -5.99 8.40 0.84
N THR A 11 -5.31 9.48 1.23
CA THR A 11 -3.90 9.52 1.66
C THR A 11 -3.59 8.56 2.80
N SER A 12 -4.53 8.33 3.72
CA SER A 12 -4.31 7.52 4.93
C SER A 12 -4.00 6.05 4.66
N SER A 13 -4.39 5.48 3.52
CA SER A 13 -4.05 4.11 3.12
C SER A 13 -2.89 4.01 2.14
N ARG A 14 -2.39 5.15 1.66
CA ARG A 14 -1.35 5.24 0.63
C ARG A 14 -0.01 5.69 1.20
N SER A 15 0.20 5.51 2.50
CA SER A 15 1.42 5.84 3.23
C SER A 15 2.55 4.83 2.98
N THR A 16 3.76 5.15 3.47
CA THR A 16 4.89 4.21 3.53
C THR A 16 4.68 3.08 4.56
N LYS A 17 3.57 3.09 5.32
CA LYS A 17 3.29 2.16 6.43
C LYS A 17 4.27 2.30 7.61
N LEU A 18 5.09 3.35 7.63
CA LEU A 18 6.08 3.64 8.64
C LEU A 18 5.58 4.72 9.60
N ILE A 19 5.63 4.43 10.89
CA ILE A 19 5.38 5.37 11.98
C ILE A 19 6.73 5.95 12.39
N HIS A 20 7.14 6.99 11.67
CA HIS A 20 8.49 7.55 11.75
C HIS A 20 8.56 8.71 12.73
N GLY A 21 9.52 8.68 13.67
CA GLY A 21 9.76 9.74 14.65
C GLY A 21 10.52 10.96 14.10
N GLY A 22 11.04 10.91 12.85
CA GLY A 22 11.61 12.08 12.20
C GLY A 22 13.11 12.28 12.40
N VAL A 23 13.92 11.24 12.25
CA VAL A 23 15.39 11.32 12.43
C VAL A 23 16.06 12.42 11.60
N ARG A 24 15.60 12.68 10.37
CA ARG A 24 16.11 13.79 9.53
C ARG A 24 15.75 15.17 10.07
N TYR A 25 14.60 15.33 10.71
CA TYR A 25 14.21 16.59 11.32
C TYR A 25 15.07 16.89 12.54
N LEU A 26 15.45 15.85 13.28
CA LEU A 26 16.38 15.98 14.40
C LEU A 26 17.76 16.47 13.92
N GLN A 27 18.27 15.91 12.82
CA GLN A 27 19.50 16.39 12.19
C GLN A 27 19.40 17.90 11.87
N LYS A 28 18.31 18.33 11.21
CA LYS A 28 18.06 19.75 10.88
C LYS A 28 17.90 20.62 12.11
N ALA A 29 17.26 20.13 13.16
CA ALA A 29 17.09 20.85 14.42
C ALA A 29 18.45 21.21 15.03
N PHE A 30 19.41 20.29 15.02
CA PHE A 30 20.75 20.54 15.55
C PHE A 30 21.62 21.38 14.61
N THR A 31 21.58 21.12 13.29
CA THR A 31 22.40 21.89 12.33
C THR A 31 21.96 23.34 12.20
N ASN A 32 20.67 23.60 12.32
CA ASN A 32 20.08 24.93 12.14
C ASN A 32 19.70 25.60 13.47
N LEU A 33 19.94 24.94 14.62
CA LEU A 33 19.50 25.37 15.96
C LEU A 33 17.99 25.70 16.02
N ASP A 34 17.18 24.88 15.33
CA ASP A 34 15.74 25.07 15.18
C ASP A 34 14.99 24.30 16.28
N TYR A 35 14.53 25.04 17.29
CA TYR A 35 13.82 24.48 18.45
C TYR A 35 12.45 23.89 18.06
N GLU A 36 11.77 24.45 17.08
CA GLU A 36 10.47 23.93 16.63
C GLU A 36 10.61 22.55 15.98
N GLN A 37 11.69 22.33 15.20
CA GLN A 37 12.00 21.01 14.67
C GLN A 37 12.29 19.98 15.78
N TYR A 38 13.00 20.40 16.83
CA TYR A 38 13.26 19.54 17.99
C TYR A 38 11.96 19.14 18.71
N LYS A 39 11.07 20.11 18.95
CA LYS A 39 9.76 19.89 19.58
C LYS A 39 8.92 18.91 18.76
N LEU A 40 8.88 19.11 17.42
CA LEU A 40 8.17 18.23 16.49
C LEU A 40 8.66 16.76 16.60
N VAL A 41 9.98 16.54 16.68
CA VAL A 41 10.55 15.19 16.83
C VAL A 41 10.16 14.58 18.17
N LYS A 42 10.24 15.34 19.26
CA LYS A 42 9.87 14.88 20.61
C LYS A 42 8.41 14.46 20.67
N GLU A 43 7.51 15.24 20.09
CA GLU A 43 6.08 14.93 19.97
C GLU A 43 5.85 13.69 19.12
N ALA A 44 6.51 13.59 17.96
CA ALA A 44 6.39 12.44 17.08
C ALA A 44 6.86 11.13 17.75
N LEU A 45 7.94 11.17 18.53
CA LEU A 45 8.43 10.00 19.26
C LEU A 45 7.46 9.54 20.36
N ARG A 46 6.83 10.49 21.07
CA ARG A 46 5.79 10.19 22.06
C ARG A 46 4.55 9.58 21.42
N GLU A 47 4.04 10.20 20.36
CA GLU A 47 2.86 9.71 19.66
C GLU A 47 3.12 8.37 18.97
N ARG A 48 4.34 8.13 18.45
CA ARG A 48 4.76 6.82 17.92
C ARG A 48 4.64 5.72 18.96
N ALA A 49 5.14 5.95 20.17
CA ALA A 49 5.06 4.97 21.25
C ALA A 49 3.60 4.70 21.63
N ASN A 50 2.81 5.77 21.83
CA ASN A 50 1.38 5.63 22.11
C ASN A 50 0.63 4.83 21.03
N LEU A 51 0.92 5.07 19.74
CA LEU A 51 0.28 4.36 18.63
C LEU A 51 0.56 2.87 18.66
N LEU A 52 1.80 2.47 18.95
CA LEU A 52 2.18 1.06 19.11
C LEU A 52 1.50 0.41 20.32
N ASP A 53 1.32 1.14 21.40
CA ASP A 53 0.70 0.64 22.63
C ASP A 53 -0.81 0.46 22.49
N ILE A 54 -1.50 1.36 21.78
CA ILE A 54 -2.97 1.30 21.65
C ILE A 54 -3.46 0.29 20.60
N ALA A 55 -2.59 -0.15 19.68
CA ALA A 55 -2.93 -1.08 18.61
C ALA A 55 -1.83 -2.13 18.35
N PRO A 56 -1.44 -2.93 19.36
CA PRO A 56 -0.28 -3.83 19.28
C PRO A 56 -0.47 -4.99 18.29
N HIS A 57 -1.70 -5.29 17.86
CA HIS A 57 -2.00 -6.32 16.87
C HIS A 57 -1.72 -5.85 15.43
N ILE A 58 -1.90 -4.57 15.11
CA ILE A 58 -1.74 -4.01 13.76
C ILE A 58 -0.52 -3.10 13.60
N SER A 59 0.26 -2.96 14.67
CA SER A 59 1.50 -2.18 14.66
C SER A 59 2.61 -2.92 15.42
N LYS A 60 3.86 -2.69 14.99
CA LYS A 60 5.03 -3.34 15.59
C LYS A 60 6.27 -2.46 15.45
N PRO A 61 7.25 -2.56 16.37
CA PRO A 61 8.58 -2.01 16.14
C PRO A 61 9.26 -2.70 14.97
N LEU A 62 9.86 -1.92 14.06
CA LEU A 62 10.63 -2.39 12.92
C LEU A 62 12.08 -1.95 13.05
N PRO A 63 13.07 -2.86 13.05
CA PRO A 63 14.46 -2.49 12.91
C PRO A 63 14.73 -2.00 11.49
N ILE A 64 15.45 -0.90 11.38
CA ILE A 64 15.84 -0.28 10.11
C ILE A 64 17.35 -0.22 10.06
N LEU A 65 17.91 -0.81 9.01
CA LEU A 65 19.34 -0.82 8.73
C LEU A 65 19.71 0.41 7.91
N LEU A 66 20.67 1.18 8.40
CA LEU A 66 21.31 2.30 7.73
C LEU A 66 22.70 1.88 7.30
N PRO A 67 22.95 1.51 6.03
CA PRO A 67 24.25 1.08 5.57
C PRO A 67 25.21 2.28 5.48
N VAL A 68 26.49 2.05 5.77
CA VAL A 68 27.51 3.08 5.78
C VAL A 68 28.65 2.68 4.82
N TYR A 69 28.87 3.49 3.81
CA TYR A 69 29.87 3.24 2.76
C TYR A 69 31.16 4.06 2.93
N LYS A 70 31.10 5.18 3.68
CA LYS A 70 32.28 6.02 3.97
C LYS A 70 32.60 5.94 5.46
N TRP A 71 33.87 5.71 5.83
CA TRP A 71 34.29 5.49 7.21
C TRP A 71 33.92 6.63 8.18
N TRP A 72 33.97 7.89 7.72
CA TRP A 72 33.62 9.06 8.54
C TRP A 72 32.12 9.21 8.79
N GLN A 73 31.27 8.59 7.97
CA GLN A 73 29.81 8.61 8.15
C GLN A 73 29.39 7.75 9.37
N LEU A 74 30.16 6.72 9.73
CA LEU A 74 29.81 5.83 10.82
C LEU A 74 29.69 6.58 12.17
N PRO A 75 30.71 7.32 12.64
CA PRO A 75 30.57 8.10 13.87
C PRO A 75 29.51 9.22 13.74
N TYR A 76 29.38 9.84 12.58
CA TYR A 76 28.43 10.90 12.34
C TYR A 76 26.98 10.42 12.46
N PHE A 77 26.60 9.38 11.74
CA PHE A 77 25.25 8.81 11.82
C PHE A 77 25.00 8.16 13.18
N TRP A 78 26.02 7.53 13.77
CA TRP A 78 25.91 6.95 15.10
C TRP A 78 25.55 8.00 16.14
N PHE A 79 26.23 9.12 16.15
CA PHE A 79 25.91 10.22 17.07
C PHE A 79 24.50 10.72 16.87
N GLY A 80 24.08 10.96 15.62
CA GLY A 80 22.73 11.42 15.30
C GLY A 80 21.65 10.44 15.77
N ILE A 81 21.84 9.15 15.55
CA ILE A 81 20.89 8.11 16.00
C ILE A 81 20.89 7.96 17.52
N LYS A 82 22.04 8.13 18.20
CA LYS A 82 22.09 8.12 19.67
C LYS A 82 21.35 9.32 20.28
N VAL A 83 21.45 10.47 19.66
CA VAL A 83 20.64 11.64 20.07
C VAL A 83 19.15 11.37 19.85
N TYR A 84 18.78 10.68 18.77
CA TYR A 84 17.39 10.26 18.53
C TYR A 84 16.86 9.33 19.63
N ASP A 85 17.65 8.33 20.06
CA ASP A 85 17.33 7.46 21.20
C ASP A 85 17.17 8.27 22.50
N LEU A 86 18.07 9.24 22.73
CA LEU A 86 18.06 10.08 23.94
C LEU A 86 16.83 10.99 24.01
N VAL A 87 16.46 11.61 22.88
CA VAL A 87 15.26 12.45 22.77
C VAL A 87 13.98 11.65 22.99
N ALA A 88 13.96 10.38 22.55
CA ALA A 88 12.86 9.46 22.82
C ALA A 88 12.74 9.13 24.32
N GLY A 89 13.83 9.12 25.08
CA GLY A 89 13.83 8.86 26.52
C GLY A 89 13.14 7.55 26.89
N SER A 90 12.13 7.61 27.75
CA SER A 90 11.32 6.46 28.17
C SER A 90 10.44 5.90 27.04
N GLN A 91 10.23 6.66 25.97
CA GLN A 91 9.46 6.26 24.78
C GLN A 91 10.34 5.63 23.68
N CYS A 92 11.60 5.31 24.00
CA CYS A 92 12.50 4.61 23.09
C CYS A 92 12.05 3.16 22.91
N LEU A 93 11.71 2.77 21.68
CA LEU A 93 11.20 1.44 21.36
C LEU A 93 12.25 0.35 21.65
N LYS A 94 13.44 0.52 21.10
CA LYS A 94 14.65 -0.26 21.38
C LYS A 94 15.88 0.60 21.08
N ARG A 95 16.97 0.36 21.81
CA ARG A 95 18.21 1.10 21.62
C ARG A 95 18.88 0.74 20.30
N SER A 96 19.39 1.76 19.62
CA SER A 96 20.19 1.60 18.39
C SER A 96 21.55 0.99 18.69
N TYR A 97 22.14 0.31 17.68
CA TYR A 97 23.47 -0.30 17.76
C TYR A 97 24.19 -0.29 16.42
N ILE A 98 25.54 -0.36 16.48
CA ILE A 98 26.40 -0.49 15.30
C ILE A 98 26.64 -1.97 15.06
N ILE A 99 26.71 -2.35 13.78
CA ILE A 99 27.12 -3.69 13.35
C ILE A 99 28.25 -3.62 12.35
N SER A 100 29.06 -4.67 12.33
CA SER A 100 30.16 -4.84 11.38
C SER A 100 29.65 -5.07 9.95
N LYS A 101 30.54 -4.94 8.97
CA LYS A 101 30.23 -5.31 7.58
C LYS A 101 29.73 -6.76 7.46
N SER A 102 30.40 -7.72 8.13
CA SER A 102 29.99 -9.13 8.11
C SER A 102 28.60 -9.33 8.67
N SER A 103 28.31 -8.76 9.84
CA SER A 103 26.98 -8.85 10.45
C SER A 103 25.89 -8.14 9.64
N ALA A 104 26.23 -7.03 8.97
CA ALA A 104 25.29 -6.35 8.08
C ALA A 104 24.91 -7.21 6.87
N LEU A 105 25.88 -7.91 6.27
CA LEU A 105 25.65 -8.82 5.15
C LEU A 105 24.97 -10.13 5.57
N GLU A 106 25.15 -10.56 6.82
CA GLU A 106 24.43 -11.71 7.38
C GLU A 106 22.93 -11.38 7.56
N LEU A 107 22.64 -10.18 8.09
CA LEU A 107 21.25 -9.73 8.30
C LEU A 107 20.56 -9.31 7.00
N PHE A 108 21.31 -8.78 6.03
CA PHE A 108 20.81 -8.31 4.74
C PHE A 108 21.71 -8.79 3.60
N PRO A 109 21.61 -10.08 3.19
CA PRO A 109 22.52 -10.69 2.21
C PRO A 109 22.53 -10.02 0.84
N MET A 110 21.40 -9.42 0.43
CA MET A 110 21.24 -8.76 -0.87
C MET A 110 21.92 -7.39 -0.92
N LEU A 111 22.46 -6.89 0.20
CA LEU A 111 23.07 -5.56 0.27
C LEU A 111 24.37 -5.52 -0.54
N LYS A 112 24.61 -4.40 -1.22
CA LYS A 112 25.86 -4.14 -1.96
C LYS A 112 27.08 -4.25 -1.05
N LYS A 113 27.98 -5.18 -1.37
CA LYS A 113 29.18 -5.51 -0.57
C LYS A 113 30.29 -4.50 -0.74
N ASP A 114 30.38 -3.86 -1.93
CA ASP A 114 31.46 -2.96 -2.29
C ASP A 114 31.44 -1.70 -1.42
N GLN A 115 32.62 -1.35 -0.91
CA GLN A 115 32.85 -0.20 -0.05
C GLN A 115 32.05 -0.17 1.27
N LEU A 116 31.18 -1.15 1.56
CA LEU A 116 30.47 -1.24 2.83
C LEU A 116 31.44 -1.28 4.00
N LYS A 117 31.28 -0.38 4.97
CA LYS A 117 32.12 -0.27 6.18
C LYS A 117 31.46 -0.86 7.41
N GLY A 118 30.15 -0.90 7.43
CA GLY A 118 29.30 -1.38 8.51
C GLY A 118 27.91 -0.79 8.36
N ALA A 119 27.07 -0.94 9.38
CA ALA A 119 25.74 -0.36 9.38
C ALA A 119 25.33 0.05 10.80
N ILE A 120 24.30 0.88 10.89
CA ILE A 120 23.62 1.24 12.12
C ILE A 120 22.22 0.69 12.06
N VAL A 121 21.76 0.06 13.13
CA VAL A 121 20.38 -0.40 13.28
C VAL A 121 19.68 0.49 14.30
N TYR A 122 18.55 1.05 13.91
CA TYR A 122 17.66 1.79 14.77
C TYR A 122 16.22 1.32 14.62
N TYR A 123 15.29 1.80 15.43
CA TYR A 123 13.91 1.30 15.44
C TYR A 123 12.92 2.43 15.24
N ASP A 124 11.96 2.18 14.33
CA ASP A 124 10.73 2.95 14.19
C ASP A 124 9.52 2.02 14.25
N GLY A 125 8.31 2.56 14.14
CA GLY A 125 7.09 1.76 14.12
C GLY A 125 6.68 1.43 12.69
N GLN A 126 6.06 0.27 12.50
CA GLN A 126 5.37 -0.11 11.27
C GLN A 126 3.93 -0.49 11.59
N HIS A 127 2.99 -0.15 10.71
CA HIS A 127 1.58 -0.49 10.88
C HIS A 127 0.88 -0.83 9.55
N ASN A 128 -0.29 -1.46 9.66
CA ASN A 128 -1.24 -1.48 8.55
C ASN A 128 -2.09 -0.21 8.62
N ASP A 129 -1.81 0.75 7.75
CA ASP A 129 -2.39 2.08 7.78
C ASP A 129 -3.91 2.12 7.55
N ALA A 130 -4.42 1.31 6.62
CA ALA A 130 -5.85 1.21 6.37
C ALA A 130 -6.58 0.56 7.55
N ARG A 131 -6.03 -0.52 8.09
CA ARG A 131 -6.62 -1.21 9.25
C ARG A 131 -6.57 -0.34 10.51
N MET A 132 -5.50 0.43 10.70
CA MET A 132 -5.37 1.39 11.78
C MET A 132 -6.47 2.47 11.70
N ASN A 133 -6.68 3.06 10.52
CA ASN A 133 -7.73 4.06 10.29
C ASN A 133 -9.13 3.48 10.59
N LEU A 134 -9.41 2.29 10.09
CA LEU A 134 -10.67 1.60 10.36
C LEU A 134 -10.86 1.28 11.85
N ALA A 135 -9.81 0.81 12.54
CA ALA A 135 -9.86 0.53 13.96
C ALA A 135 -10.16 1.80 14.79
N ILE A 136 -9.61 2.96 14.41
CA ILE A 136 -9.94 4.25 15.02
C ILE A 136 -11.42 4.58 14.83
N ALA A 137 -11.94 4.46 13.60
CA ALA A 137 -13.35 4.72 13.29
C ALA A 137 -14.29 3.79 14.06
N LEU A 138 -14.02 2.49 14.06
CA LEU A 138 -14.81 1.49 14.80
C LEU A 138 -14.76 1.72 16.32
N THR A 139 -13.60 2.15 16.84
CA THR A 139 -13.47 2.54 18.24
C THR A 139 -14.34 3.74 18.56
N ALA A 140 -14.33 4.78 17.71
CA ALA A 140 -15.17 5.95 17.89
C ALA A 140 -16.68 5.58 17.84
N ALA A 141 -17.08 4.73 16.90
CA ALA A 141 -18.47 4.23 16.83
C ALA A 141 -18.87 3.48 18.11
N ARG A 142 -17.98 2.65 18.68
CA ARG A 142 -18.21 1.95 19.95
C ARG A 142 -18.40 2.91 21.13
N TYR A 143 -17.74 4.07 21.09
CA TYR A 143 -17.94 5.14 22.08
C TYR A 143 -19.13 6.05 21.77
N GLY A 144 -19.97 5.70 20.80
CA GLY A 144 -21.24 6.37 20.50
C GLY A 144 -21.13 7.49 19.45
N ALA A 145 -20.01 7.62 18.76
CA ALA A 145 -19.93 8.53 17.63
C ALA A 145 -20.77 8.00 16.44
N ALA A 146 -21.62 8.86 15.87
CA ALA A 146 -22.28 8.57 14.60
C ALA A 146 -21.30 8.80 13.45
N ILE A 147 -20.96 7.73 12.73
CA ILE A 147 -20.01 7.76 11.63
C ILE A 147 -20.69 7.17 10.38
N ALA A 148 -20.57 7.87 9.25
CA ALA A 148 -21.10 7.42 7.97
C ALA A 148 -20.05 7.59 6.88
N ASN A 149 -19.77 6.50 6.15
CA ASN A 149 -19.03 6.52 4.90
C ASN A 149 -20.01 6.73 3.71
N TYR A 150 -19.47 7.06 2.54
CA TYR A 150 -20.25 7.37 1.34
C TYR A 150 -21.25 8.52 1.52
N VAL A 151 -20.89 9.52 2.34
CA VAL A 151 -21.65 10.74 2.56
C VAL A 151 -20.82 11.97 2.19
N GLU A 152 -21.23 12.68 1.14
CA GLU A 152 -20.56 13.87 0.64
C GLU A 152 -21.17 15.14 1.23
N VAL A 153 -20.33 16.08 1.67
CA VAL A 153 -20.76 17.43 2.06
C VAL A 153 -20.94 18.27 0.79
N MET A 154 -22.16 18.70 0.52
CA MET A 154 -22.52 19.51 -0.65
C MET A 154 -22.40 21.00 -0.38
N HIS A 155 -22.89 21.45 0.79
CA HIS A 155 -22.88 22.85 1.22
C HIS A 155 -22.75 22.96 2.73
N LEU A 156 -22.21 24.08 3.20
CA LEU A 156 -22.26 24.47 4.60
C LEU A 156 -23.54 25.25 4.88
N LEU A 157 -24.26 24.88 5.94
CA LEU A 157 -25.46 25.56 6.38
C LEU A 157 -25.08 26.75 7.26
N LYS A 158 -25.48 27.95 6.85
CA LYS A 158 -25.16 29.20 7.52
C LYS A 158 -26.42 29.90 8.01
N LYS A 159 -26.28 30.63 9.10
CA LYS A 159 -27.32 31.48 9.68
C LYS A 159 -26.66 32.80 10.10
N MET A 160 -27.33 33.91 9.73
CA MET A 160 -26.94 35.23 10.18
C MET A 160 -27.25 35.38 11.66
N ASP A 161 -26.28 35.84 12.43
CA ASP A 161 -26.46 36.28 13.80
C ASP A 161 -27.04 37.70 13.77
N PRO A 162 -28.24 37.92 14.33
CA PRO A 162 -28.91 39.21 14.26
C PRO A 162 -28.17 40.32 15.06
N ASP A 163 -27.38 39.92 16.07
CA ASP A 163 -26.72 40.89 16.97
C ASP A 163 -25.36 41.34 16.40
N THR A 164 -24.65 40.44 15.75
CA THR A 164 -23.29 40.71 15.22
C THR A 164 -23.26 40.95 13.71
N GLY A 165 -24.30 40.56 12.97
CA GLY A 165 -24.32 40.60 11.51
C GLY A 165 -23.37 39.63 10.83
N ILE A 166 -22.78 38.68 11.58
CA ILE A 166 -21.85 37.67 11.07
C ILE A 166 -22.63 36.38 10.76
N GLU A 167 -22.33 35.77 9.63
CA GLU A 167 -22.83 34.43 9.32
C GLU A 167 -22.08 33.37 10.15
N HIS A 168 -22.85 32.52 10.82
CA HIS A 168 -22.31 31.37 11.55
C HIS A 168 -22.74 30.06 10.93
N ILE A 169 -21.79 29.12 10.83
CA ILE A 169 -22.04 27.76 10.38
C ILE A 169 -22.73 26.98 11.49
N TYR A 170 -23.88 26.35 11.17
CA TYR A 170 -24.65 25.53 12.12
C TYR A 170 -24.89 24.10 11.61
N GLY A 171 -24.21 23.68 10.54
CA GLY A 171 -24.34 22.34 9.98
C GLY A 171 -23.85 22.24 8.56
N ALA A 172 -24.21 21.15 7.92
CA ALA A 172 -23.90 20.87 6.51
C ALA A 172 -25.07 20.16 5.82
N ARG A 173 -25.28 20.46 4.55
CA ARG A 173 -26.09 19.64 3.65
C ARG A 173 -25.24 18.54 3.08
N CYS A 174 -25.68 17.32 3.26
CA CYS A 174 -24.99 16.11 2.88
C CYS A 174 -25.78 15.33 1.84
N LYS A 175 -25.08 14.57 1.01
CA LYS A 175 -25.66 13.64 0.05
C LYS A 175 -25.15 12.22 0.36
N ASP A 176 -26.07 11.30 0.52
CA ASP A 176 -25.76 9.87 0.52
C ASP A 176 -25.47 9.44 -0.91
N ILE A 177 -24.21 9.05 -1.17
CA ILE A 177 -23.74 8.67 -2.52
C ILE A 177 -24.37 7.35 -2.97
N GLN A 178 -24.70 6.44 -2.05
CA GLN A 178 -25.28 5.14 -2.36
C GLN A 178 -26.73 5.25 -2.81
N THR A 179 -27.51 6.11 -2.16
CA THR A 179 -28.94 6.27 -2.44
C THR A 179 -29.29 7.51 -3.26
N GLY A 180 -28.35 8.45 -3.38
CA GLY A 180 -28.54 9.74 -4.04
C GLY A 180 -29.38 10.75 -3.24
N LYS A 181 -29.76 10.44 -1.98
CA LYS A 181 -30.62 11.29 -1.15
C LYS A 181 -29.82 12.38 -0.46
N ASP A 182 -30.38 13.60 -0.48
CA ASP A 182 -29.87 14.74 0.26
C ASP A 182 -30.50 14.83 1.65
N PHE A 183 -29.70 15.24 2.65
CA PHE A 183 -30.17 15.48 4.01
C PHE A 183 -29.32 16.53 4.72
N ASP A 184 -29.85 17.17 5.73
CA ASP A 184 -29.16 18.18 6.51
C ASP A 184 -28.70 17.63 7.85
N VAL A 185 -27.43 17.88 8.18
CA VAL A 185 -26.83 17.59 9.49
C VAL A 185 -26.64 18.91 10.23
N LYS A 186 -27.35 19.10 11.36
CA LYS A 186 -27.18 20.26 12.24
C LYS A 186 -26.11 19.96 13.29
N ALA A 187 -25.24 20.90 13.55
CA ALA A 187 -24.15 20.77 14.50
C ALA A 187 -23.85 22.10 15.20
N LYS A 188 -23.32 22.03 16.42
CA LYS A 188 -22.83 23.21 17.15
C LYS A 188 -21.48 23.71 16.60
N CYS A 189 -20.73 22.83 15.96
CA CYS A 189 -19.44 23.12 15.33
C CYS A 189 -19.24 22.19 14.13
N VAL A 190 -18.64 22.71 13.07
CA VAL A 190 -18.22 21.92 11.90
C VAL A 190 -16.68 21.95 11.85
N ILE A 191 -16.09 20.75 11.75
CA ILE A 191 -14.63 20.58 11.66
C ILE A 191 -14.31 20.05 10.25
N ASN A 192 -13.51 20.80 9.52
CA ASN A 192 -12.96 20.42 8.24
C ASN A 192 -11.65 19.66 8.45
N ALA A 193 -11.66 18.34 8.22
CA ALA A 193 -10.50 17.46 8.28
C ALA A 193 -10.32 16.68 6.97
N THR A 194 -10.59 17.33 5.83
CA THR A 194 -10.68 16.70 4.51
C THR A 194 -9.31 16.48 3.83
N GLY A 195 -8.20 16.65 4.56
CA GLY A 195 -6.85 16.38 4.09
C GLY A 195 -6.48 17.19 2.84
N PRO A 196 -6.13 16.57 1.70
CA PRO A 196 -5.78 17.32 0.48
C PRO A 196 -6.91 18.24 -0.01
N PHE A 197 -8.18 17.91 0.28
CA PHE A 197 -9.37 18.67 -0.15
C PHE A 197 -9.76 19.80 0.81
N THR A 198 -8.91 20.12 1.76
CA THR A 198 -9.15 21.16 2.78
C THR A 198 -9.64 22.48 2.18
N ASP A 199 -9.02 22.96 1.11
CA ASP A 199 -9.37 24.25 0.51
C ASP A 199 -10.70 24.22 -0.23
N SER A 200 -11.15 23.08 -0.73
CA SER A 200 -12.48 22.95 -1.33
C SER A 200 -13.59 23.27 -0.32
N LEU A 201 -13.48 22.72 0.90
CA LEU A 201 -14.48 22.98 1.94
C LEU A 201 -14.35 24.40 2.53
N ARG A 202 -13.14 24.94 2.62
CA ARG A 202 -12.91 26.34 3.05
C ARG A 202 -13.53 27.34 2.07
N LYS A 203 -13.47 27.06 0.77
CA LYS A 203 -14.11 27.86 -0.27
C LYS A 203 -15.62 27.76 -0.30
N MET A 204 -16.21 26.69 0.24
CA MET A 204 -17.67 26.64 0.49
C MET A 204 -18.09 27.61 1.60
N ASP A 205 -17.17 27.92 2.54
CA ASP A 205 -17.40 28.92 3.58
C ASP A 205 -17.17 30.35 3.07
N ASP A 206 -16.01 30.60 2.47
CA ASP A 206 -15.61 31.90 1.92
C ASP A 206 -14.88 31.66 0.60
N ALA A 207 -15.48 32.09 -0.52
CA ALA A 207 -14.94 31.88 -1.86
C ALA A 207 -13.59 32.57 -2.09
N ASP A 208 -13.34 33.67 -1.39
CA ASP A 208 -12.14 34.50 -1.54
C ASP A 208 -11.00 34.08 -0.59
N ILE A 209 -11.22 33.06 0.25
CA ILE A 209 -10.23 32.61 1.22
C ILE A 209 -8.98 32.02 0.49
N PRO A 210 -7.76 32.45 0.86
CA PRO A 210 -6.55 31.94 0.21
C PRO A 210 -6.36 30.44 0.49
N ASN A 211 -5.83 29.72 -0.51
CA ASN A 211 -5.47 28.32 -0.34
C ASN A 211 -4.33 28.18 0.68
N ILE A 212 -4.43 27.15 1.54
CA ILE A 212 -3.39 26.77 2.50
C ILE A 212 -2.80 25.41 2.22
N CYS A 213 -3.45 24.58 1.40
CA CYS A 213 -3.03 23.22 1.10
C CYS A 213 -2.38 23.13 -0.29
N GLN A 214 -1.20 22.53 -0.34
CA GLN A 214 -0.52 22.19 -1.60
C GLN A 214 -0.33 20.69 -1.68
N GLY A 215 -0.83 20.08 -2.76
CA GLY A 215 -0.67 18.66 -3.02
C GLY A 215 0.75 18.29 -3.40
N SER A 216 1.28 17.22 -2.80
CA SER A 216 2.50 16.56 -3.25
C SER A 216 2.25 15.07 -3.43
N ALA A 217 2.47 14.58 -4.65
CA ALA A 217 2.37 13.16 -4.97
C ALA A 217 3.60 12.40 -4.49
N GLY A 218 3.37 11.23 -3.90
CA GLY A 218 4.41 10.29 -3.55
C GLY A 218 4.05 8.88 -4.01
N VAL A 219 4.91 8.31 -4.84
CA VAL A 219 4.74 6.96 -5.39
C VAL A 219 5.45 5.94 -4.52
N HIS A 220 4.82 4.78 -4.35
CA HIS A 220 5.40 3.58 -3.75
C HIS A 220 5.21 2.41 -4.70
N ILE A 221 6.15 1.48 -4.65
CA ILE A 221 6.05 0.20 -5.36
C ILE A 221 6.12 -0.95 -4.38
N VAL A 222 5.51 -2.07 -4.73
CA VAL A 222 5.63 -3.34 -4.02
C VAL A 222 6.35 -4.34 -4.89
N MET A 223 7.30 -5.02 -4.29
CA MET A 223 8.13 -6.04 -4.92
C MET A 223 8.05 -7.35 -4.13
N PRO A 224 8.42 -8.50 -4.73
CA PRO A 224 8.49 -9.77 -4.03
C PRO A 224 9.36 -9.73 -2.77
N GLY A 225 8.99 -10.51 -1.76
CA GLY A 225 9.64 -10.52 -0.45
C GLY A 225 11.11 -10.93 -0.47
N TYR A 226 11.57 -11.64 -1.50
CA TYR A 226 12.97 -12.08 -1.62
C TYR A 226 13.97 -10.93 -1.81
N TYR A 227 13.50 -9.70 -2.10
CA TYR A 227 14.36 -8.51 -2.21
C TYR A 227 14.81 -7.94 -0.86
N SER A 228 14.20 -8.34 0.26
CA SER A 228 14.54 -7.84 1.61
C SER A 228 14.36 -8.93 2.66
N PRO A 229 15.10 -8.88 3.77
CA PRO A 229 14.79 -9.70 4.93
C PRO A 229 13.38 -9.44 5.46
N GLU A 230 12.70 -10.47 5.96
CA GLU A 230 11.31 -10.35 6.45
C GLU A 230 11.14 -9.42 7.66
N ASN A 231 12.21 -9.24 8.45
CA ASN A 231 12.13 -8.57 9.75
C ASN A 231 13.01 -7.33 9.87
N MET A 232 13.55 -6.83 8.78
CA MET A 232 14.43 -5.66 8.78
C MET A 232 14.21 -4.82 7.54
N GLY A 233 14.00 -3.51 7.73
CA GLY A 233 13.97 -2.54 6.65
C GLY A 233 15.33 -1.93 6.37
N LEU A 234 15.44 -1.26 5.22
CA LEU A 234 16.60 -0.47 4.83
C LEU A 234 16.18 1.00 4.66
N LEU A 235 17.06 1.88 5.10
CA LEU A 235 16.99 3.32 4.84
C LEU A 235 18.13 3.74 3.93
N ASP A 236 17.81 4.30 2.77
CA ASP A 236 18.76 5.10 2.00
C ASP A 236 18.71 6.56 2.44
N PRO A 237 19.77 7.07 3.09
CA PRO A 237 19.80 8.44 3.61
C PRO A 237 20.04 9.49 2.53
N ALA A 238 20.51 9.11 1.35
CA ALA A 238 20.98 10.02 0.31
C ALA A 238 20.84 9.42 -1.09
N THR A 239 19.62 9.44 -1.63
CA THR A 239 19.37 9.11 -3.03
C THR A 239 20.11 10.07 -3.99
N SER A 240 20.16 9.73 -5.26
CA SER A 240 20.78 10.56 -6.32
C SER A 240 20.28 12.00 -6.35
N ASP A 241 19.03 12.24 -5.94
CA ASP A 241 18.40 13.57 -5.85
C ASP A 241 18.35 14.15 -4.42
N GLY A 242 19.00 13.50 -3.44
CA GLY A 242 19.09 13.93 -2.04
C GLY A 242 17.83 13.67 -1.19
N ARG A 243 16.86 12.93 -1.71
CA ARG A 243 15.70 12.44 -0.95
C ARG A 243 16.08 11.24 -0.07
N VAL A 244 15.12 10.66 0.60
CA VAL A 244 15.26 9.42 1.36
C VAL A 244 14.29 8.41 0.82
N ILE A 245 14.78 7.21 0.54
CA ILE A 245 13.95 6.06 0.20
C ILE A 245 14.03 5.04 1.30
N PHE A 246 12.87 4.52 1.65
CA PHE A 246 12.73 3.35 2.51
C PHE A 246 12.47 2.12 1.65
N PHE A 247 13.04 1.01 2.10
CA PHE A 247 12.85 -0.32 1.53
C PHE A 247 12.46 -1.24 2.67
N LEU A 248 11.16 -1.50 2.82
CA LEU A 248 10.58 -2.06 4.04
C LEU A 248 9.85 -3.37 3.78
N PRO A 249 10.07 -4.42 4.61
CA PRO A 249 9.27 -5.63 4.55
C PRO A 249 7.83 -5.32 4.98
N TRP A 250 6.86 -5.84 4.25
CA TRP A 250 5.44 -5.68 4.55
C TRP A 250 4.63 -6.85 3.99
N GLU A 251 3.91 -7.58 4.85
CA GLU A 251 3.02 -8.70 4.47
C GLU A 251 3.70 -9.71 3.51
N LYS A 252 4.93 -10.12 3.83
CA LYS A 252 5.80 -10.98 3.02
C LYS A 252 6.25 -10.39 1.67
N MET A 253 5.95 -9.13 1.42
CA MET A 253 6.42 -8.35 0.28
C MET A 253 7.39 -7.27 0.75
N VAL A 254 7.87 -6.47 -0.18
CA VAL A 254 8.71 -5.30 0.11
C VAL A 254 8.07 -4.06 -0.47
N ILE A 255 7.92 -3.02 0.35
CA ILE A 255 7.53 -1.68 -0.10
C ILE A 255 8.78 -0.86 -0.32
N ALA A 256 8.93 -0.26 -1.50
CA ALA A 256 9.95 0.74 -1.79
C ALA A 256 9.30 2.10 -2.09
N GLY A 257 9.89 3.16 -1.59
CA GLY A 257 9.42 4.54 -1.79
C GLY A 257 9.99 5.49 -0.75
N THR A 258 9.83 6.76 -0.96
CA THR A 258 8.79 7.38 -1.79
C THR A 258 9.39 8.48 -2.65
N THR A 259 8.70 8.80 -3.76
CA THR A 259 8.97 10.03 -4.52
C THR A 259 8.28 11.23 -3.88
N ASP A 260 8.58 12.43 -4.37
CA ASP A 260 8.00 13.69 -3.90
C ASP A 260 7.93 14.69 -5.06
N SER A 261 6.74 14.90 -5.61
CA SER A 261 6.51 15.81 -6.74
C SER A 261 5.25 16.63 -6.51
N LEU A 262 5.35 17.93 -6.71
CA LEU A 262 4.19 18.82 -6.65
C LEU A 262 3.12 18.38 -7.65
N THR A 263 1.88 18.37 -7.23
CA THR A 263 0.74 17.94 -8.04
C THR A 263 -0.53 18.70 -7.67
N GLU A 264 -1.45 18.76 -8.60
CA GLU A 264 -2.81 19.15 -8.30
C GLU A 264 -3.50 18.09 -7.41
N VAL A 265 -4.46 18.53 -6.62
CA VAL A 265 -5.24 17.63 -5.77
C VAL A 265 -6.30 16.95 -6.63
N VAL A 266 -6.14 15.65 -6.81
CA VAL A 266 -7.08 14.80 -7.54
C VAL A 266 -7.58 13.68 -6.64
N GLN A 267 -8.79 13.20 -6.91
CA GLN A 267 -9.42 12.16 -6.09
C GLN A 267 -8.72 10.81 -6.24
N ASN A 268 -8.38 10.44 -7.48
CA ASN A 268 -7.79 9.16 -7.84
C ASN A 268 -6.37 9.38 -8.43
N PRO A 269 -5.36 9.56 -7.58
CA PRO A 269 -4.00 9.77 -8.05
C PRO A 269 -3.43 8.48 -8.66
N VAL A 270 -2.83 8.63 -9.84
CA VAL A 270 -2.22 7.53 -10.61
C VAL A 270 -0.69 7.59 -10.45
N PRO A 271 0.01 6.47 -10.25
CA PRO A 271 1.46 6.45 -10.24
C PRO A 271 2.00 6.69 -11.65
N ARG A 272 3.07 7.50 -11.75
CA ARG A 272 3.76 7.74 -13.04
C ARG A 272 4.91 6.78 -13.22
N GLU A 273 5.17 6.40 -14.45
CA GLU A 273 6.24 5.45 -14.77
C GLU A 273 7.64 6.00 -14.45
N GLU A 274 7.84 7.31 -14.62
CA GLU A 274 9.10 7.96 -14.26
C GLU A 274 9.41 7.80 -12.76
N ASP A 275 8.37 7.91 -11.90
CA ASP A 275 8.51 7.73 -10.47
C ASP A 275 8.82 6.26 -10.11
N ILE A 276 8.19 5.30 -10.80
CA ILE A 276 8.46 3.86 -10.61
C ILE A 276 9.90 3.54 -11.00
N ASN A 277 10.34 3.99 -12.19
CA ASN A 277 11.69 3.76 -12.68
C ASN A 277 12.76 4.42 -11.80
N PHE A 278 12.47 5.62 -11.27
CA PHE A 278 13.34 6.27 -10.28
C PHE A 278 13.54 5.38 -9.04
N ILE A 279 12.44 4.88 -8.45
CA ILE A 279 12.53 4.01 -7.27
C ILE A 279 13.32 2.74 -7.59
N LEU A 280 13.06 2.10 -8.74
CA LEU A 280 13.79 0.90 -9.16
C LEU A 280 15.29 1.18 -9.34
N SER A 281 15.67 2.35 -9.86
CA SER A 281 17.08 2.72 -10.02
C SER A 281 17.78 2.89 -8.67
N GLU A 282 17.11 3.50 -7.69
CA GLU A 282 17.66 3.66 -6.34
C GLU A 282 17.77 2.31 -5.62
N VAL A 283 16.79 1.41 -5.78
CA VAL A 283 16.88 0.04 -5.25
C VAL A 283 18.10 -0.70 -5.81
N ARG A 284 18.35 -0.59 -7.13
CA ARG A 284 19.56 -1.18 -7.78
C ARG A 284 20.87 -0.64 -7.20
N ASN A 285 20.91 0.62 -6.77
CA ASN A 285 22.10 1.23 -6.19
C ASN A 285 22.53 0.59 -4.87
N TYR A 286 21.55 0.06 -4.10
CA TYR A 286 21.77 -0.54 -2.78
C TYR A 286 21.92 -2.05 -2.80
N LEU A 287 21.31 -2.73 -3.77
CA LEU A 287 21.41 -4.18 -3.86
C LEU A 287 22.69 -4.63 -4.57
N SER A 288 23.11 -5.86 -4.30
CA SER A 288 24.23 -6.49 -4.97
C SER A 288 23.97 -6.59 -6.48
N GLN A 289 25.03 -6.52 -7.28
CA GLN A 289 24.93 -6.68 -8.73
C GLN A 289 24.42 -8.08 -9.16
N ASP A 290 24.54 -9.06 -8.27
CA ASP A 290 24.02 -10.42 -8.47
C ASP A 290 22.48 -10.46 -8.38
N VAL A 291 21.84 -9.37 -7.89
CA VAL A 291 20.38 -9.26 -7.76
C VAL A 291 19.86 -8.34 -8.86
N GLU A 292 19.26 -8.94 -9.86
CA GLU A 292 18.63 -8.17 -10.93
C GLU A 292 17.28 -7.59 -10.45
N VAL A 293 17.15 -6.28 -10.48
CA VAL A 293 15.93 -5.55 -10.13
C VAL A 293 15.16 -5.21 -11.39
N ARG A 294 14.02 -5.84 -11.59
CA ARG A 294 13.24 -5.79 -12.84
C ARG A 294 11.99 -4.94 -12.69
N ARG A 295 11.57 -4.27 -13.77
CA ARG A 295 10.26 -3.60 -13.80
C ARG A 295 9.10 -4.59 -13.67
N GLY A 296 9.23 -5.77 -14.23
CA GLY A 296 8.26 -6.84 -14.16
C GLY A 296 8.00 -7.39 -12.76
N ASP A 297 8.97 -7.23 -11.82
CA ASP A 297 8.83 -7.65 -10.42
C ASP A 297 7.98 -6.68 -9.58
N VAL A 298 7.54 -5.55 -10.15
CA VAL A 298 6.62 -4.63 -9.47
C VAL A 298 5.23 -5.23 -9.44
N LEU A 299 4.82 -5.73 -8.29
CA LEU A 299 3.53 -6.40 -8.07
C LEU A 299 2.36 -5.43 -7.96
N ALA A 300 2.63 -4.23 -7.43
CA ALA A 300 1.68 -3.12 -7.33
C ALA A 300 2.43 -1.79 -7.23
N ALA A 301 1.82 -0.71 -7.70
CA ALA A 301 2.33 0.64 -7.54
C ALA A 301 1.16 1.58 -7.28
N TRP A 302 1.32 2.52 -6.36
CA TRP A 302 0.30 3.53 -6.09
C TRP A 302 0.90 4.90 -5.84
N SER A 303 0.09 5.92 -6.08
CA SER A 303 0.38 7.30 -5.73
C SER A 303 -0.52 7.77 -4.57
N GLY A 304 0.03 8.53 -3.64
CA GLY A 304 -0.70 9.19 -2.57
C GLY A 304 -0.42 10.69 -2.56
N ILE A 305 -1.44 11.52 -2.32
CA ILE A 305 -1.29 12.97 -2.26
C ILE A 305 -1.10 13.39 -0.81
N ARG A 306 0.06 14.00 -0.50
CA ARG A 306 0.32 14.59 0.81
C ARG A 306 -0.31 15.97 0.88
N PRO A 307 -1.08 16.30 1.92
CA PRO A 307 -1.58 17.65 2.17
C PRO A 307 -0.47 18.51 2.81
N LEU A 308 0.44 19.05 2.00
CA LEU A 308 1.43 19.99 2.51
C LEU A 308 0.76 21.34 2.77
N VAL A 309 1.12 21.98 3.88
CA VAL A 309 0.48 23.23 4.29
C VAL A 309 1.47 24.37 4.25
N THR A 310 1.06 25.48 3.65
CA THR A 310 1.77 26.77 3.71
C THR A 310 1.10 27.64 4.78
N ASP A 311 1.91 28.20 5.69
CA ASP A 311 1.40 29.14 6.68
C ASP A 311 1.05 30.47 5.99
N PRO A 312 -0.22 30.87 5.92
CA PRO A 312 -0.64 32.10 5.26
C PRO A 312 -0.14 33.36 6.01
N THR A 313 0.30 33.22 7.26
CA THR A 313 0.85 34.33 8.08
C THR A 313 2.36 34.50 7.90
N SER A 314 3.04 33.51 7.29
CA SER A 314 4.47 33.58 7.02
C SER A 314 4.77 34.54 5.88
N LYS A 315 5.73 35.46 6.10
CA LYS A 315 6.23 36.38 5.06
C LYS A 315 6.97 35.67 3.92
N ASP A 316 7.38 34.42 4.15
CA ASP A 316 8.05 33.58 3.15
C ASP A 316 7.07 32.53 2.60
N THR A 317 6.52 32.80 1.44
CA THR A 317 5.58 31.91 0.71
C THR A 317 6.19 30.56 0.32
N LYS A 318 7.50 30.36 0.52
CA LYS A 318 8.21 29.10 0.28
C LYS A 318 8.36 28.24 1.53
N SER A 319 7.95 28.72 2.70
CA SER A 319 8.04 27.95 3.95
C SER A 319 6.87 26.96 4.07
N ILE A 320 7.06 25.75 3.58
CA ILE A 320 6.13 24.63 3.82
C ILE A 320 6.17 24.29 5.29
N CYS A 321 5.04 24.49 5.99
CA CYS A 321 4.87 24.08 7.37
C CYS A 321 4.87 22.55 7.44
N ARG A 322 5.77 21.97 8.22
CA ARG A 322 5.91 20.52 8.39
C ARG A 322 5.10 19.96 9.56
N ASN A 323 4.47 20.85 10.30
CA ASN A 323 3.50 20.52 11.35
C ASN A 323 2.07 20.62 10.77
N HIS A 324 1.07 20.25 11.56
CA HIS A 324 -0.31 20.53 11.21
C HIS A 324 -0.67 22.00 11.52
N LEU A 325 -1.67 22.50 10.81
CA LEU A 325 -2.24 23.82 11.01
C LEU A 325 -3.69 23.67 11.46
N VAL A 326 -4.06 24.33 12.55
CA VAL A 326 -5.46 24.52 12.96
C VAL A 326 -5.85 25.97 12.73
N ALA A 327 -6.84 26.20 11.88
CA ALA A 327 -7.36 27.52 11.55
C ALA A 327 -8.86 27.59 11.81
N VAL A 328 -9.36 28.77 12.21
CA VAL A 328 -10.77 29.01 12.43
C VAL A 328 -11.19 30.23 11.62
N THR A 329 -12.25 30.09 10.81
CA THR A 329 -12.81 31.20 10.04
C THR A 329 -13.72 32.10 10.91
N LYS A 330 -14.09 33.26 10.37
CA LYS A 330 -15.03 34.19 11.04
C LYS A 330 -16.41 33.56 11.24
N SER A 331 -16.82 32.67 10.34
CA SER A 331 -18.09 31.94 10.40
C SER A 331 -18.05 30.74 11.38
N GLY A 332 -16.89 30.44 11.97
CA GLY A 332 -16.72 29.35 12.94
C GLY A 332 -16.32 28.00 12.34
N LEU A 333 -15.93 27.92 11.06
CA LEU A 333 -15.39 26.68 10.50
C LEU A 333 -14.02 26.40 11.12
N VAL A 334 -13.88 25.30 11.84
CA VAL A 334 -12.59 24.81 12.33
C VAL A 334 -11.96 23.93 11.27
N THR A 335 -10.77 24.28 10.82
CA THR A 335 -10.04 23.51 9.81
C THR A 335 -8.76 22.96 10.39
N ILE A 336 -8.49 21.66 10.18
CA ILE A 336 -7.21 21.04 10.41
C ILE A 336 -6.61 20.53 9.11
N ALA A 337 -5.35 20.88 8.83
CA ALA A 337 -4.65 20.50 7.62
C ALA A 337 -3.18 20.18 7.88
N GLY A 338 -2.56 19.38 7.00
CA GLY A 338 -1.17 18.96 7.13
C GLY A 338 -0.96 17.83 8.12
N GLY A 339 0.21 17.83 8.77
CA GLY A 339 0.57 16.83 9.79
C GLY A 339 1.04 15.50 9.22
N LYS A 340 1.02 14.47 10.06
CA LYS A 340 1.52 13.12 9.75
C LYS A 340 0.69 12.04 10.44
N TRP A 341 0.70 10.83 9.90
CA TRP A 341 0.12 9.66 10.54
C TRP A 341 0.61 9.48 11.99
N THR A 342 1.90 9.64 12.24
CA THR A 342 2.49 9.50 13.56
C THR A 342 1.81 10.37 14.63
N THR A 343 1.36 11.58 14.25
CA THR A 343 0.80 12.58 15.18
C THR A 343 -0.70 12.77 15.07
N TYR A 344 -1.43 11.85 14.41
CA TYR A 344 -2.87 11.99 14.13
C TYR A 344 -3.72 12.26 15.40
N ARG A 345 -3.38 11.60 16.52
CA ARG A 345 -4.09 11.76 17.78
C ARG A 345 -3.94 13.18 18.34
N LEU A 346 -2.71 13.70 18.36
CA LEU A 346 -2.42 15.07 18.80
C LEU A 346 -3.11 16.09 17.88
N MET A 347 -3.10 15.85 16.56
CA MET A 347 -3.82 16.69 15.60
C MET A 347 -5.31 16.77 15.92
N ALA A 348 -5.94 15.63 16.24
CA ALA A 348 -7.35 15.57 16.61
C ALA A 348 -7.62 16.31 17.94
N GLU A 349 -6.73 16.16 18.93
CA GLU A 349 -6.80 16.87 20.21
C GLU A 349 -6.74 18.39 20.01
N ASP A 350 -5.80 18.87 19.20
CA ASP A 350 -5.64 20.31 18.92
C ASP A 350 -6.84 20.88 18.16
N ALA A 351 -7.37 20.16 17.18
CA ALA A 351 -8.57 20.57 16.44
C ALA A 351 -9.81 20.65 17.35
N LEU A 352 -9.99 19.66 18.23
CA LEU A 352 -11.10 19.67 19.19
C LEU A 352 -10.94 20.75 20.24
N ASN A 353 -9.75 21.00 20.75
CA ASN A 353 -9.48 22.09 21.69
C ASN A 353 -9.80 23.46 21.05
N ALA A 354 -9.46 23.66 19.78
CA ALA A 354 -9.83 24.86 19.03
C ALA A 354 -11.35 24.97 18.87
N ALA A 355 -12.05 23.88 18.55
CA ALA A 355 -13.51 23.84 18.45
C ALA A 355 -14.19 24.17 19.78
N ILE A 356 -13.74 23.57 20.88
CA ILE A 356 -14.25 23.83 22.24
C ILE A 356 -14.12 25.31 22.58
N LYS A 357 -12.93 25.89 22.36
CA LYS A 357 -12.66 27.29 22.65
C LYS A 357 -13.51 28.25 21.81
N THR A 358 -13.61 27.99 20.50
CA THR A 358 -14.28 28.89 19.57
C THR A 358 -15.81 28.87 19.75
N HIS A 359 -16.39 27.70 20.00
CA HIS A 359 -17.84 27.52 20.07
C HIS A 359 -18.37 27.43 21.50
N GLY A 360 -17.53 27.66 22.52
CA GLY A 360 -17.95 27.59 23.92
C GLY A 360 -18.52 26.22 24.30
N LEU A 361 -17.98 25.14 23.75
CA LEU A 361 -18.41 23.79 24.08
C LEU A 361 -17.96 23.41 25.49
N ASN A 362 -18.81 22.69 26.22
CA ASN A 362 -18.53 22.27 27.60
C ASN A 362 -18.28 20.76 27.62
N PRO A 363 -17.03 20.29 27.43
CA PRO A 363 -16.70 18.88 27.57
C PRO A 363 -16.82 18.41 29.01
N THR A 364 -17.22 17.17 29.23
CA THR A 364 -17.34 16.58 30.58
C THR A 364 -15.99 16.20 31.18
N ALA A 365 -14.94 16.05 30.36
CA ALA A 365 -13.58 15.72 30.77
C ALA A 365 -12.57 16.29 29.76
N SER A 366 -11.29 16.32 30.14
CA SER A 366 -10.17 16.55 29.23
C SER A 366 -9.99 15.36 28.26
N CYS A 367 -9.15 15.54 27.23
CA CYS A 367 -8.83 14.49 26.27
C CYS A 367 -8.30 13.21 26.96
N GLN A 368 -8.90 12.05 26.67
CA GLN A 368 -8.57 10.76 27.27
C GLN A 368 -8.08 9.74 26.20
N THR A 369 -7.62 10.22 25.05
CA THR A 369 -7.23 9.34 23.94
C THR A 369 -5.80 8.77 24.05
N VAL A 370 -4.98 9.26 24.98
CA VAL A 370 -3.66 8.69 25.28
C VAL A 370 -3.86 7.33 25.96
N GLY A 371 -3.28 6.27 25.41
CA GLY A 371 -3.42 4.91 25.93
C GLY A 371 -4.78 4.25 25.70
N LEU A 372 -5.69 4.91 24.97
CA LEU A 372 -7.00 4.33 24.64
C LEU A 372 -6.85 3.18 23.64
N LEU A 373 -7.05 1.95 24.09
CA LEU A 373 -6.95 0.75 23.24
C LEU A 373 -7.99 0.75 22.12
N LEU A 374 -7.52 0.56 20.90
CA LEU A 374 -8.37 0.48 19.72
C LEU A 374 -9.11 -0.86 19.62
N GLU A 375 -10.10 -0.90 18.74
CA GLU A 375 -10.89 -2.11 18.46
C GLU A 375 -9.98 -3.29 18.11
N GLY A 376 -10.20 -4.43 18.75
CA GLY A 376 -9.37 -5.64 18.60
C GLY A 376 -8.15 -5.70 19.54
N ALA A 377 -7.71 -4.59 20.14
CA ALA A 377 -6.52 -4.56 20.99
C ALA A 377 -6.76 -5.12 22.41
N VAL A 378 -7.96 -4.91 22.94
CA VAL A 378 -8.28 -5.33 24.32
C VAL A 378 -8.18 -6.85 24.46
N GLY A 379 -7.27 -7.33 25.34
CA GLY A 379 -7.06 -8.76 25.57
C GLY A 379 -6.30 -9.50 24.46
N TRP A 380 -5.77 -8.80 23.46
CA TRP A 380 -4.92 -9.40 22.44
C TRP A 380 -3.55 -9.78 23.02
N THR A 381 -3.02 -10.91 22.57
CA THR A 381 -1.66 -11.37 22.85
C THR A 381 -1.01 -11.91 21.58
N PRO A 382 0.33 -11.88 21.46
CA PRO A 382 1.03 -12.44 20.31
C PRO A 382 0.77 -13.93 20.05
N THR A 383 0.26 -14.65 21.04
CA THR A 383 -0.05 -16.08 20.99
C THR A 383 -1.53 -16.37 20.67
N LEU A 384 -2.37 -15.36 20.52
CA LEU A 384 -3.81 -15.52 20.24
C LEU A 384 -4.08 -16.43 19.03
N TYR A 385 -3.22 -16.36 18.01
CA TYR A 385 -3.34 -17.18 16.80
C TYR A 385 -3.34 -18.69 17.09
N ILE A 386 -2.69 -19.15 18.17
CA ILE A 386 -2.66 -20.57 18.55
C ILE A 386 -4.08 -21.07 18.85
N ARG A 387 -4.88 -20.27 19.56
CA ARG A 387 -6.28 -20.59 19.83
C ARG A 387 -7.12 -20.66 18.55
N LEU A 388 -6.86 -19.78 17.57
CA LEU A 388 -7.54 -19.86 16.28
C LEU A 388 -7.23 -21.16 15.54
N VAL A 389 -5.98 -21.64 15.62
CA VAL A 389 -5.60 -22.95 15.07
C VAL A 389 -6.30 -24.09 15.81
N GLN A 390 -6.24 -24.09 17.15
CA GLN A 390 -6.73 -25.21 17.98
C GLN A 390 -8.25 -25.29 18.04
N ASP A 391 -8.91 -24.14 18.24
CA ASP A 391 -10.36 -24.11 18.51
C ASP A 391 -11.17 -24.15 17.19
N TYR A 392 -10.62 -23.66 16.07
CA TYR A 392 -11.35 -23.54 14.79
C TYR A 392 -10.79 -24.42 13.68
N GLY A 393 -9.56 -24.92 13.78
CA GLY A 393 -8.94 -25.71 12.71
C GLY A 393 -8.49 -24.88 11.50
N LEU A 394 -8.16 -23.61 11.72
CA LEU A 394 -7.54 -22.73 10.73
C LEU A 394 -6.05 -23.07 10.55
N SER A 395 -5.49 -22.81 9.36
CA SER A 395 -4.02 -22.92 9.18
C SER A 395 -3.28 -21.88 10.03
N THR A 396 -2.05 -22.20 10.43
CA THR A 396 -1.21 -21.29 11.23
C THR A 396 -1.03 -19.93 10.56
N GLU A 397 -0.85 -19.90 9.24
CA GLU A 397 -0.66 -18.68 8.46
C GLU A 397 -1.91 -17.79 8.50
N VAL A 398 -3.08 -18.35 8.20
CA VAL A 398 -4.36 -17.65 8.27
C VAL A 398 -4.63 -17.17 9.71
N SER A 399 -4.38 -18.02 10.71
CA SER A 399 -4.58 -17.66 12.12
C SER A 399 -3.70 -16.48 12.56
N ARG A 400 -2.44 -16.45 12.14
CA ARG A 400 -1.54 -15.30 12.39
C ARG A 400 -2.02 -14.05 11.69
N HIS A 401 -2.43 -14.16 10.42
CA HIS A 401 -3.00 -13.06 9.67
C HIS A 401 -4.24 -12.49 10.38
N LEU A 402 -5.22 -13.32 10.71
CA LEU A 402 -6.43 -12.87 11.39
C LEU A 402 -6.13 -12.24 12.75
N SER A 403 -5.26 -12.85 13.56
CA SER A 403 -4.84 -12.30 14.85
C SER A 403 -4.18 -10.94 14.72
N ASN A 404 -3.33 -10.74 13.72
CA ASN A 404 -2.61 -9.50 13.49
C ASN A 404 -3.47 -8.42 12.81
N THR A 405 -4.54 -8.80 12.12
CA THR A 405 -5.43 -7.86 11.43
C THR A 405 -6.59 -7.43 12.32
N PHE A 406 -7.23 -8.39 12.99
CA PHE A 406 -8.48 -8.19 13.73
C PHE A 406 -8.31 -8.22 15.25
N GLY A 407 -7.12 -8.58 15.75
CA GLY A 407 -6.89 -8.75 17.18
C GLY A 407 -7.85 -9.80 17.78
N THR A 408 -8.50 -9.46 18.88
CA THR A 408 -9.49 -10.35 19.52
C THR A 408 -10.76 -10.55 18.69
N LYS A 409 -11.05 -9.66 17.72
CA LYS A 409 -12.15 -9.83 16.77
C LYS A 409 -11.90 -10.95 15.75
N ALA A 410 -10.69 -11.46 15.65
CA ALA A 410 -10.36 -12.63 14.83
C ALA A 410 -11.24 -13.85 15.14
N PHE A 411 -11.72 -14.01 16.37
CA PHE A 411 -12.68 -15.07 16.72
C PHE A 411 -14.04 -14.89 16.05
N GLU A 412 -14.48 -13.66 15.85
CA GLU A 412 -15.72 -13.37 15.12
C GLU A 412 -15.58 -13.71 13.63
N VAL A 413 -14.44 -13.39 13.03
CA VAL A 413 -14.13 -13.78 11.65
C VAL A 413 -14.02 -15.30 11.52
N ALA A 414 -13.34 -15.96 12.45
CA ALA A 414 -13.17 -17.41 12.45
C ALA A 414 -14.50 -18.18 12.51
N LYS A 415 -15.51 -17.65 13.23
CA LYS A 415 -16.87 -18.23 13.28
C LYS A 415 -17.59 -18.21 11.93
N LEU A 416 -17.23 -17.29 11.04
CA LEU A 416 -17.79 -17.19 9.68
C LEU A 416 -17.06 -18.08 8.67
N ALA A 417 -15.92 -18.69 9.08
CA ALA A 417 -15.08 -19.45 8.16
C ALA A 417 -15.75 -20.74 7.72
N LYS A 418 -15.83 -20.94 6.39
CA LYS A 418 -16.42 -22.13 5.77
C LYS A 418 -15.41 -23.28 5.74
N VAL A 419 -15.94 -24.52 5.72
CA VAL A 419 -15.16 -25.74 5.59
C VAL A 419 -14.40 -25.76 4.25
N THR A 420 -13.16 -26.25 4.29
CA THR A 420 -12.30 -26.34 3.09
C THR A 420 -12.55 -27.60 2.26
N GLY A 421 -13.16 -28.63 2.87
CA GLY A 421 -13.26 -29.97 2.27
C GLY A 421 -11.95 -30.77 2.32
N LYS A 422 -10.89 -30.23 2.93
CA LYS A 422 -9.58 -30.87 3.10
C LYS A 422 -9.44 -31.43 4.51
N ARG A 423 -8.53 -32.42 4.68
CA ARG A 423 -8.19 -32.93 6.01
C ARG A 423 -7.62 -31.81 6.91
N TRP A 424 -6.83 -30.91 6.33
CA TRP A 424 -6.24 -29.74 6.98
C TRP A 424 -5.94 -28.64 5.94
N PRO A 425 -6.17 -27.35 6.21
CA PRO A 425 -6.97 -26.85 7.35
C PRO A 425 -8.45 -27.26 7.24
N ILE A 426 -9.14 -27.36 8.39
CA ILE A 426 -10.56 -27.78 8.44
C ILE A 426 -11.46 -26.68 7.87
N VAL A 427 -11.22 -25.43 8.28
CA VAL A 427 -11.97 -24.25 7.84
C VAL A 427 -11.01 -23.19 7.29
N GLY A 428 -11.56 -22.15 6.66
CA GLY A 428 -10.80 -21.02 6.14
C GLY A 428 -10.49 -21.18 4.64
N LYS A 429 -11.56 -21.24 3.82
CA LYS A 429 -11.43 -21.23 2.37
C LYS A 429 -10.80 -19.91 1.93
N ARG A 430 -9.65 -19.98 1.26
CA ARG A 430 -8.91 -18.81 0.79
C ARG A 430 -9.55 -18.17 -0.45
N LEU A 431 -9.40 -16.87 -0.59
CA LEU A 431 -9.77 -16.12 -1.79
C LEU A 431 -8.79 -16.44 -2.94
N VAL A 432 -7.49 -16.43 -2.63
CA VAL A 432 -6.39 -16.80 -3.53
C VAL A 432 -5.42 -17.68 -2.76
N ALA A 433 -4.84 -18.68 -3.41
CA ALA A 433 -4.07 -19.73 -2.76
C ALA A 433 -2.81 -19.21 -2.04
N GLU A 434 -2.12 -18.24 -2.65
CA GLU A 434 -0.83 -17.69 -2.21
C GLU A 434 -0.96 -16.76 -0.99
N PHE A 435 -2.15 -16.20 -0.75
CA PHE A 435 -2.38 -15.20 0.29
C PHE A 435 -3.24 -15.76 1.43
N PRO A 436 -3.04 -15.28 2.67
CA PRO A 436 -3.76 -15.80 3.83
C PRO A 436 -5.20 -15.29 3.97
N TYR A 437 -5.71 -14.56 2.98
CA TYR A 437 -7.06 -13.99 3.00
C TYR A 437 -8.13 -15.06 2.76
N ILE A 438 -9.15 -15.10 3.61
CA ILE A 438 -10.23 -16.08 3.53
C ILE A 438 -11.58 -15.44 3.18
N GLU A 439 -12.50 -16.23 2.61
CA GLU A 439 -13.86 -15.79 2.24
C GLU A 439 -14.61 -15.14 3.42
N ALA A 440 -14.38 -15.60 4.64
CA ALA A 440 -15.01 -15.06 5.84
C ALA A 440 -14.67 -13.58 6.10
N GLU A 441 -13.51 -13.13 5.65
CA GLU A 441 -13.10 -11.73 5.79
C GLU A 441 -13.96 -10.81 4.91
N VAL A 442 -14.44 -11.29 3.77
CA VAL A 442 -15.34 -10.52 2.90
C VAL A 442 -16.70 -10.32 3.58
N THR A 443 -17.27 -11.40 4.13
CA THR A 443 -18.51 -11.31 4.93
C THR A 443 -18.34 -10.40 6.14
N TYR A 444 -17.19 -10.47 6.82
CA TYR A 444 -16.91 -9.61 7.98
C TYR A 444 -16.67 -8.14 7.56
N ALA A 445 -16.06 -7.90 6.40
CA ALA A 445 -15.84 -6.56 5.87
C ALA A 445 -17.15 -5.78 5.68
N VAL A 446 -18.23 -6.44 5.24
CA VAL A 446 -19.56 -5.83 5.14
C VAL A 446 -20.06 -5.36 6.52
N LYS A 447 -19.80 -6.13 7.59
CA LYS A 447 -20.12 -5.71 8.97
C LYS A 447 -19.26 -4.52 9.44
N GLU A 448 -18.11 -4.31 8.79
CA GLU A 448 -17.22 -3.18 9.03
C GLU A 448 -17.40 -2.07 7.97
N TYR A 449 -18.63 -1.84 7.52
CA TYR A 449 -19.04 -0.76 6.60
C TYR A 449 -18.54 -0.89 5.15
N ALA A 450 -17.97 -2.01 4.71
CA ALA A 450 -17.60 -2.17 3.30
C ALA A 450 -18.87 -2.21 2.43
N CYS A 451 -18.95 -1.32 1.45
CA CYS A 451 -20.08 -1.16 0.54
C CYS A 451 -19.75 -1.54 -0.91
N THR A 452 -18.47 -1.62 -1.26
CA THR A 452 -17.99 -1.90 -2.62
C THR A 452 -16.89 -2.96 -2.63
N ALA A 453 -16.68 -3.60 -3.78
CA ALA A 453 -15.59 -4.57 -3.95
C ALA A 453 -14.21 -3.91 -3.75
N ILE A 454 -14.06 -2.63 -4.09
CA ILE A 454 -12.84 -1.85 -3.87
C ILE A 454 -12.53 -1.74 -2.37
N ASP A 455 -13.55 -1.57 -1.50
CA ASP A 455 -13.35 -1.50 -0.05
C ASP A 455 -12.70 -2.78 0.47
N VAL A 456 -13.09 -3.93 -0.08
CA VAL A 456 -12.54 -5.22 0.33
C VAL A 456 -11.11 -5.39 -0.16
N ILE A 457 -10.84 -5.23 -1.46
CA ILE A 457 -9.51 -5.50 -2.03
C ILE A 457 -8.46 -4.47 -1.61
N ALA A 458 -8.87 -3.20 -1.42
CA ALA A 458 -7.95 -2.11 -1.16
C ALA A 458 -7.81 -1.74 0.32
N ARG A 459 -8.87 -1.92 1.15
CA ARG A 459 -8.96 -1.34 2.49
C ARG A 459 -9.14 -2.36 3.60
N ARG A 460 -9.69 -3.56 3.30
CA ARG A 460 -9.85 -4.64 4.30
C ARG A 460 -8.77 -5.70 4.17
N THR A 461 -8.63 -6.32 3.00
CA THR A 461 -7.59 -7.34 2.75
C THR A 461 -6.25 -6.74 2.33
N ARG A 462 -6.22 -5.57 1.72
CA ARG A 462 -5.02 -4.92 1.15
C ARG A 462 -4.42 -5.66 -0.06
N LEU A 463 -5.13 -6.64 -0.61
CA LEU A 463 -4.63 -7.50 -1.70
C LEU A 463 -4.24 -6.69 -2.94
N ALA A 464 -5.02 -5.64 -3.29
CA ALA A 464 -4.71 -4.72 -4.39
C ALA A 464 -3.37 -3.98 -4.21
N PHE A 465 -2.96 -3.74 -2.96
CA PHE A 465 -1.69 -3.08 -2.62
C PHE A 465 -0.52 -4.07 -2.53
N GLN A 466 -0.78 -5.37 -2.50
CA GLN A 466 0.26 -6.41 -2.43
C GLN A 466 0.54 -7.01 -3.80
N ASN A 467 -0.51 -7.41 -4.50
CA ASN A 467 -0.41 -8.04 -5.82
C ASN A 467 -1.71 -7.80 -6.62
N ILE A 468 -1.59 -7.06 -7.72
CA ILE A 468 -2.72 -6.69 -8.56
C ILE A 468 -3.36 -7.92 -9.22
N GLN A 469 -2.55 -8.87 -9.69
CA GLN A 469 -3.04 -10.09 -10.35
C GLN A 469 -3.84 -10.97 -9.39
N ALA A 470 -3.33 -11.14 -8.17
CA ALA A 470 -4.04 -11.86 -7.12
C ALA A 470 -5.36 -11.15 -6.70
N ALA A 471 -5.37 -9.81 -6.71
CA ALA A 471 -6.58 -9.06 -6.47
C ALA A 471 -7.62 -9.25 -7.58
N GLU A 472 -7.18 -9.24 -8.83
CA GLU A 472 -8.03 -9.51 -10.00
C GLU A 472 -8.62 -10.92 -9.95
N GLU A 473 -7.81 -11.95 -9.63
CA GLU A 473 -8.27 -13.34 -9.46
C GLU A 473 -9.32 -13.47 -8.35
N ALA A 474 -9.16 -12.74 -7.24
CA ALA A 474 -10.09 -12.79 -6.12
C ALA A 474 -11.42 -12.09 -6.38
N LEU A 475 -11.46 -11.09 -7.28
CA LEU A 475 -12.61 -10.19 -7.47
C LEU A 475 -13.92 -10.89 -7.76
N PRO A 476 -14.03 -11.87 -8.70
CA PRO A 476 -15.32 -12.52 -8.97
C PRO A 476 -15.91 -13.16 -7.71
N ARG A 477 -15.05 -13.80 -6.89
CA ARG A 477 -15.50 -14.45 -5.67
C ARG A 477 -15.89 -13.44 -4.58
N ILE A 478 -15.16 -12.34 -4.47
CA ILE A 478 -15.48 -11.25 -3.54
C ILE A 478 -16.84 -10.64 -3.90
N VAL A 479 -17.08 -10.34 -5.18
CA VAL A 479 -18.37 -9.79 -5.66
C VAL A 479 -19.53 -10.74 -5.38
N GLU A 480 -19.36 -12.06 -5.58
CA GLU A 480 -20.39 -13.05 -5.24
C GLU A 480 -20.75 -13.03 -3.76
N ILE A 481 -19.75 -13.00 -2.87
CA ILE A 481 -19.98 -13.00 -1.42
C ILE A 481 -20.65 -11.70 -0.98
N MET A 482 -20.15 -10.55 -1.46
CA MET A 482 -20.76 -9.26 -1.15
C MET A 482 -22.20 -9.15 -1.67
N ALA A 483 -22.44 -9.67 -2.88
CA ALA A 483 -23.79 -9.69 -3.45
C ALA A 483 -24.78 -10.48 -2.59
N ALA A 484 -24.36 -11.59 -2.02
CA ALA A 484 -25.19 -12.37 -1.10
C ALA A 484 -25.47 -11.63 0.22
N GLU A 485 -24.48 -10.89 0.76
CA GLU A 485 -24.63 -10.13 2.01
C GLU A 485 -25.45 -8.83 1.81
N LEU A 486 -25.28 -8.15 0.66
CA LEU A 486 -25.87 -6.83 0.36
C LEU A 486 -27.08 -6.90 -0.58
N ASN A 487 -27.51 -8.10 -0.98
CA ASN A 487 -28.63 -8.35 -1.90
C ASN A 487 -28.48 -7.63 -3.25
N TRP A 488 -27.29 -7.70 -3.86
CA TRP A 488 -27.04 -7.14 -5.17
C TRP A 488 -27.71 -7.97 -6.29
N ASN A 489 -28.26 -7.29 -7.27
CA ASN A 489 -28.72 -7.91 -8.52
C ASN A 489 -27.53 -8.12 -9.48
N GLU A 490 -27.74 -8.83 -10.59
CA GLU A 490 -26.69 -9.14 -11.56
C GLU A 490 -26.07 -7.87 -12.20
N GLN A 491 -26.89 -6.84 -12.43
CA GLN A 491 -26.38 -5.57 -12.94
C GLN A 491 -25.41 -4.93 -11.96
N LYS A 492 -25.76 -4.86 -10.66
CA LYS A 492 -24.88 -4.29 -9.63
C LYS A 492 -23.58 -5.09 -9.46
N LYS A 493 -23.64 -6.43 -9.54
CA LYS A 493 -22.44 -7.28 -9.53
C LYS A 493 -21.49 -6.91 -10.67
N GLN A 494 -22.02 -6.76 -11.89
CA GLN A 494 -21.22 -6.39 -13.05
C GLN A 494 -20.62 -4.98 -12.92
N GLU A 495 -21.41 -4.01 -12.42
CA GLU A 495 -20.92 -2.65 -12.16
C GLU A 495 -19.77 -2.65 -11.14
N GLU A 496 -19.89 -3.41 -10.04
CA GLU A 496 -18.85 -3.52 -9.01
C GLU A 496 -17.59 -4.19 -9.55
N LEU A 497 -17.73 -5.27 -10.35
CA LEU A 497 -16.60 -5.93 -10.98
C LEU A 497 -15.84 -4.98 -11.91
N VAL A 498 -16.55 -4.29 -12.81
CA VAL A 498 -15.96 -3.33 -13.75
C VAL A 498 -15.30 -2.16 -13.00
N SER A 499 -15.93 -1.64 -11.96
CA SER A 499 -15.39 -0.56 -11.14
C SER A 499 -14.10 -0.97 -10.43
N ALA A 500 -14.07 -2.18 -9.85
CA ALA A 500 -12.90 -2.70 -9.16
C ALA A 500 -11.73 -3.01 -10.13
N LEU A 501 -12.01 -3.56 -11.30
CA LEU A 501 -11.00 -3.76 -12.35
C LEU A 501 -10.43 -2.41 -12.82
N ARG A 502 -11.29 -1.41 -13.01
CA ARG A 502 -10.85 -0.05 -13.37
C ARG A 502 -9.95 0.56 -12.32
N PHE A 503 -10.25 0.36 -11.03
CA PHE A 503 -9.41 0.79 -9.91
C PHE A 503 -8.02 0.13 -9.98
N LEU A 504 -7.95 -1.19 -10.15
CA LEU A 504 -6.68 -1.92 -10.29
C LEU A 504 -5.89 -1.41 -11.51
N TYR A 505 -6.55 -1.19 -12.61
CA TYR A 505 -5.93 -0.77 -13.85
C TYR A 505 -5.36 0.66 -13.78
N LEU A 506 -6.11 1.62 -13.22
CA LEU A 506 -5.71 3.02 -13.20
C LEU A 506 -4.85 3.38 -11.99
N GLU A 507 -5.31 3.01 -10.77
CA GLU A 507 -4.73 3.55 -9.54
C GLU A 507 -3.63 2.68 -8.95
N MET A 508 -3.61 1.37 -9.29
CA MET A 508 -2.62 0.43 -8.77
C MET A 508 -1.47 0.13 -9.74
N GLY A 509 -1.35 0.91 -10.83
CA GLY A 509 -0.22 0.87 -11.74
C GLY A 509 -0.26 -0.24 -12.80
N TYR A 510 -1.40 -0.92 -12.99
CA TYR A 510 -1.55 -1.96 -14.01
C TYR A 510 -1.49 -1.36 -15.43
N LYS A 511 -2.14 -0.21 -15.64
CA LYS A 511 -2.12 0.51 -16.93
C LYS A 511 -0.72 0.91 -17.38
N VAL A 512 0.10 1.38 -16.44
CA VAL A 512 1.47 1.81 -16.73
C VAL A 512 2.31 0.64 -17.23
N ARG A 513 2.08 -0.55 -16.68
CA ARG A 513 2.71 -1.78 -17.14
C ARG A 513 2.27 -2.14 -18.57
N ASP A 514 0.97 -2.02 -18.84
CA ASP A 514 0.37 -2.40 -20.12
C ASP A 514 0.72 -1.42 -21.25
N GLU A 515 0.76 -0.10 -20.98
CA GLU A 515 1.17 0.93 -21.96
C GLU A 515 2.63 0.81 -22.39
N GLN A 516 3.53 0.30 -21.55
CA GLN A 516 4.91 0.02 -21.94
C GLN A 516 4.99 -1.18 -22.88
N LEU A 517 4.17 -2.19 -22.64
CA LEU A 517 4.09 -3.38 -23.47
C LEU A 517 3.52 -3.06 -24.87
N THR A 518 2.54 -2.14 -24.94
CA THR A 518 1.92 -1.75 -26.23
C THR A 518 2.75 -0.73 -27.03
N LYS A 519 3.59 0.09 -26.39
CA LYS A 519 4.43 1.07 -27.07
C LYS A 519 5.62 0.48 -27.81
N THR A 520 5.96 -0.78 -27.55
CA THR A 520 7.25 -1.31 -28.02
C THR A 520 7.20 -1.97 -29.39
N THR A 521 6.05 -2.37 -29.96
CA THR A 521 6.03 -2.81 -31.39
C THR A 521 4.60 -3.02 -31.92
N GLU A 522 4.31 -2.49 -33.10
CA GLU A 522 3.16 -2.89 -33.92
C GLU A 522 3.31 -4.36 -34.34
N VAL A 523 2.37 -5.18 -33.94
CA VAL A 523 2.30 -6.60 -34.37
C VAL A 523 1.83 -6.65 -35.83
N ASN A 524 2.75 -6.87 -36.75
CA ASN A 524 2.51 -6.90 -38.20
C ASN A 524 2.28 -8.33 -38.67
N LEU A 525 1.24 -8.98 -38.11
CA LEU A 525 0.81 -10.32 -38.47
C LEU A 525 -0.55 -10.27 -39.17
N THR A 526 -0.76 -11.14 -40.18
CA THR A 526 -2.10 -11.31 -40.76
C THR A 526 -3.02 -12.04 -39.78
N PRO A 527 -4.37 -11.95 -39.93
CA PRO A 527 -5.30 -12.68 -39.06
C PRO A 527 -5.04 -14.19 -39.02
N GLU A 528 -4.67 -14.79 -40.16
CA GLU A 528 -4.35 -16.21 -40.26
C GLU A 528 -3.05 -16.60 -39.54
N GLU A 529 -2.05 -15.72 -39.59
CA GLU A 529 -0.80 -15.88 -38.83
C GLU A 529 -1.03 -15.70 -37.33
N LEU A 530 -1.88 -14.76 -36.93
CA LEU A 530 -2.23 -14.50 -35.56
C LEU A 530 -2.93 -15.72 -34.93
N ASP A 531 -3.88 -16.32 -35.64
CA ASP A 531 -4.54 -17.57 -35.23
C ASP A 531 -3.54 -18.73 -35.12
N ARG A 532 -2.67 -18.90 -36.12
CA ARG A 532 -1.66 -19.96 -36.14
C ARG A 532 -0.69 -19.83 -34.95
N PHE A 533 -0.19 -18.61 -34.66
CA PHE A 533 0.72 -18.38 -33.56
C PHE A 533 0.02 -18.46 -32.20
N THR A 534 -1.24 -18.08 -32.09
CA THR A 534 -2.05 -18.27 -30.90
C THR A 534 -2.28 -19.74 -30.57
N ILE A 535 -2.58 -20.57 -31.59
CA ILE A 535 -2.69 -22.02 -31.43
C ILE A 535 -1.34 -22.61 -30.99
N ARG A 536 -0.24 -22.11 -31.55
CA ARG A 536 1.11 -22.51 -31.15
C ARG A 536 1.42 -22.20 -29.71
N PHE A 537 1.13 -20.97 -29.26
CA PHE A 537 1.29 -20.55 -27.87
C PHE A 537 0.52 -21.47 -26.93
N ARG A 538 -0.74 -21.78 -27.23
CA ARG A 538 -1.58 -22.68 -26.43
C ARG A 538 -1.04 -24.11 -26.32
N LYS A 539 -0.23 -24.57 -27.26
CA LYS A 539 0.45 -25.87 -27.15
C LYS A 539 1.53 -25.89 -26.07
N PHE A 540 2.15 -24.73 -25.77
CA PHE A 540 3.10 -24.57 -24.67
C PHE A 540 2.39 -24.28 -23.34
N ASP A 541 1.28 -23.54 -23.38
CA ASP A 541 0.44 -23.29 -22.21
C ASP A 541 -0.58 -24.43 -22.00
N ASN A 542 -0.08 -25.61 -21.67
CA ASN A 542 -0.92 -26.79 -21.42
C ASN A 542 -1.92 -26.63 -20.27
N GLN A 543 -1.70 -25.66 -19.38
CA GLN A 543 -2.56 -25.40 -18.23
C GLN A 543 -3.54 -24.25 -18.46
N GLN A 544 -3.55 -23.65 -19.64
CA GLN A 544 -4.42 -22.53 -20.04
C GLN A 544 -4.32 -21.33 -19.08
N ARG A 545 -3.12 -21.03 -18.59
CA ARG A 545 -2.84 -19.93 -17.65
C ARG A 545 -2.76 -18.55 -18.33
N GLY A 546 -2.64 -18.54 -19.68
CA GLY A 546 -2.42 -17.33 -20.47
C GLY A 546 -0.96 -16.90 -20.58
N PHE A 547 -0.03 -17.62 -19.96
CA PHE A 547 1.41 -17.42 -20.04
C PHE A 547 2.18 -18.74 -20.01
N ILE A 548 3.39 -18.72 -20.53
CA ILE A 548 4.35 -19.83 -20.49
C ILE A 548 5.56 -19.43 -19.64
N THR A 549 6.07 -20.37 -18.86
CA THR A 549 7.24 -20.18 -18.00
C THR A 549 8.46 -20.90 -18.61
N PHE A 550 9.63 -20.62 -18.04
CA PHE A 550 10.85 -21.38 -18.31
C PHE A 550 10.63 -22.90 -18.26
N VAL A 551 9.90 -23.39 -17.24
CA VAL A 551 9.62 -24.82 -17.05
C VAL A 551 8.74 -25.38 -18.16
N ASP A 552 7.79 -24.60 -18.69
CA ASP A 552 6.94 -25.03 -19.80
C ASP A 552 7.73 -25.14 -21.10
N VAL A 553 8.62 -24.17 -21.35
CA VAL A 553 9.53 -24.20 -22.49
C VAL A 553 10.51 -25.37 -22.36
N GLN A 554 11.09 -25.58 -21.18
CA GLN A 554 11.98 -26.71 -20.89
C GLN A 554 11.30 -28.04 -21.17
N ARG A 555 10.11 -28.27 -20.65
CA ARG A 555 9.35 -29.53 -20.87
C ARG A 555 9.09 -29.81 -22.34
N VAL A 556 8.76 -28.81 -23.13
CA VAL A 556 8.54 -28.99 -24.57
C VAL A 556 9.87 -29.30 -25.28
N LEU A 557 10.96 -28.62 -24.87
CA LEU A 557 12.27 -28.85 -25.48
C LEU A 557 12.89 -30.19 -25.06
N GLU A 558 12.72 -30.64 -23.83
CA GLU A 558 13.13 -31.99 -23.38
C GLU A 558 12.47 -33.14 -24.19
N THR A 559 11.26 -32.88 -24.70
CA THR A 559 10.61 -33.86 -25.61
C THR A 559 11.25 -33.92 -27.00
N ILE A 560 12.11 -32.96 -27.34
CA ILE A 560 12.64 -32.74 -28.68
C ILE A 560 14.14 -32.99 -28.78
N ASP A 561 14.89 -32.55 -27.79
CA ASP A 561 16.37 -32.65 -27.75
C ASP A 561 16.85 -32.75 -26.29
N HIS A 562 17.73 -33.74 -26.02
CA HIS A 562 18.10 -34.08 -24.64
C HIS A 562 19.22 -33.23 -24.01
N ASP A 563 19.87 -32.32 -24.77
CA ASP A 563 21.06 -31.61 -24.34
C ASP A 563 20.95 -30.07 -24.48
N ILE A 564 19.94 -29.43 -23.83
CA ILE A 564 19.89 -27.97 -23.78
C ILE A 564 20.43 -27.51 -22.42
N ASP A 565 21.50 -26.70 -22.45
CA ASP A 565 22.07 -26.05 -21.29
C ASP A 565 21.03 -25.11 -20.63
N GLU A 566 20.80 -25.28 -19.33
CA GLU A 566 19.85 -24.47 -18.55
C GLU A 566 20.10 -22.97 -18.69
N ASN A 567 21.36 -22.54 -18.76
CA ASN A 567 21.72 -21.14 -18.94
C ASN A 567 21.30 -20.61 -20.31
N ALA A 568 21.48 -21.41 -21.37
CA ALA A 568 21.07 -21.07 -22.71
C ALA A 568 19.53 -20.95 -22.81
N LEU A 569 18.81 -21.78 -22.07
CA LEU A 569 17.35 -21.73 -22.01
C LEU A 569 16.85 -20.50 -21.26
N HIS A 570 17.50 -20.12 -20.17
CA HIS A 570 17.21 -18.86 -19.46
C HIS A 570 17.45 -17.63 -20.35
N GLU A 571 18.54 -17.59 -21.10
CA GLU A 571 18.80 -16.52 -22.06
C GLU A 571 17.69 -16.44 -23.13
N ILE A 572 17.22 -17.57 -23.61
CA ILE A 572 16.16 -17.65 -24.62
C ILE A 572 14.82 -17.12 -24.10
N VAL A 573 14.42 -17.49 -22.89
CA VAL A 573 13.19 -17.00 -22.26
C VAL A 573 13.32 -15.50 -21.98
N ASN A 574 14.45 -15.04 -21.49
CA ASN A 574 14.72 -13.62 -21.23
C ASN A 574 14.75 -12.74 -22.50
N GLU A 575 15.03 -13.29 -23.67
CA GLU A 575 14.93 -12.56 -24.96
C GLU A 575 13.48 -12.24 -25.32
N VAL A 576 12.54 -13.09 -24.91
CA VAL A 576 11.11 -12.99 -25.27
C VAL A 576 10.30 -12.29 -24.19
N ASP A 577 10.66 -12.51 -22.95
CA ASP A 577 10.07 -11.85 -21.77
C ASP A 577 10.46 -10.36 -21.77
N LEU A 578 9.69 -9.55 -22.50
CA LEU A 578 9.96 -8.13 -22.69
C LEU A 578 9.77 -7.32 -21.39
N ASN A 579 8.86 -7.76 -20.55
CA ASN A 579 8.59 -7.12 -19.25
C ASN A 579 9.45 -7.67 -18.11
N LYS A 580 10.25 -8.72 -18.41
CA LYS A 580 11.18 -9.38 -17.48
C LYS A 580 10.52 -9.86 -16.19
N ASN A 581 9.33 -10.43 -16.31
CA ASN A 581 8.59 -10.99 -15.18
C ASN A 581 8.82 -12.50 -14.97
N GLY A 582 9.66 -13.13 -15.81
CA GLY A 582 9.92 -14.56 -15.80
C GLY A 582 8.82 -15.42 -16.46
N GLN A 583 7.86 -14.77 -17.10
CA GLN A 583 6.73 -15.37 -17.82
C GLN A 583 6.67 -14.77 -19.23
N VAL A 584 6.35 -15.59 -20.22
CA VAL A 584 6.10 -15.11 -21.58
C VAL A 584 4.60 -15.13 -21.82
N GLU A 585 4.02 -13.97 -21.97
CA GLU A 585 2.59 -13.82 -22.27
C GLU A 585 2.32 -13.93 -23.77
N LEU A 586 1.05 -14.19 -24.15
CA LEU A 586 0.70 -14.37 -25.57
C LEU A 586 1.12 -13.16 -26.43
N HIS A 587 0.97 -11.94 -25.93
CA HIS A 587 1.31 -10.75 -26.70
C HIS A 587 2.83 -10.60 -26.92
N GLU A 588 3.68 -10.95 -25.95
CA GLU A 588 5.14 -10.96 -26.08
C GLU A 588 5.59 -12.01 -27.09
N PHE A 589 4.96 -13.18 -27.02
CA PHE A 589 5.18 -14.24 -28.01
C PHE A 589 4.80 -13.80 -29.43
N LEU A 590 3.66 -13.11 -29.60
CA LEU A 590 3.23 -12.58 -30.91
C LEU A 590 4.14 -11.46 -31.41
N GLN A 591 4.66 -10.61 -30.51
CA GLN A 591 5.65 -9.57 -30.86
C GLN A 591 6.95 -10.19 -31.38
N LEU A 592 7.45 -11.24 -30.71
CA LEU A 592 8.61 -11.98 -31.19
C LEU A 592 8.36 -12.56 -32.59
N MET A 593 7.21 -13.21 -32.81
CA MET A 593 6.87 -13.81 -34.12
C MET A 593 6.78 -12.73 -35.21
N SER A 594 6.28 -11.53 -34.87
CA SER A 594 6.24 -10.39 -35.79
C SER A 594 7.65 -9.86 -36.10
N ALA A 595 8.54 -9.77 -35.10
CA ALA A 595 9.93 -9.34 -35.27
C ALA A 595 10.74 -10.33 -36.11
N VAL A 596 10.53 -11.63 -35.93
CA VAL A 596 11.13 -12.70 -36.72
C VAL A 596 10.67 -12.61 -38.18
N LYS A 597 9.38 -12.33 -38.41
CA LYS A 597 8.83 -12.16 -39.76
C LYS A 597 9.42 -10.94 -40.49
N LYS A 598 9.63 -9.84 -39.78
CA LYS A 598 10.26 -8.62 -40.34
C LYS A 598 11.76 -8.77 -40.61
N GLY A 599 12.38 -9.87 -40.19
CA GLY A 599 13.82 -10.08 -40.34
C GLY A 599 14.67 -9.20 -39.45
N SER A 600 14.03 -8.49 -38.52
CA SER A 600 14.74 -7.62 -37.53
C SER A 600 15.43 -8.43 -36.43
N VAL A 601 15.06 -9.70 -36.27
CA VAL A 601 15.68 -10.67 -35.37
C VAL A 601 16.08 -11.90 -36.20
N SER A 602 17.20 -11.80 -36.90
CA SER A 602 17.69 -12.84 -37.81
C SER A 602 18.22 -14.10 -37.12
N SER A 603 18.30 -14.12 -35.81
CA SER A 603 18.89 -15.23 -35.04
C SER A 603 18.29 -15.40 -33.64
N SER A 604 16.99 -15.18 -33.43
CA SER A 604 16.37 -15.57 -32.16
C SER A 604 16.49 -17.09 -32.00
N ARG A 605 17.23 -17.53 -30.99
CA ARG A 605 17.41 -18.95 -30.66
C ARG A 605 16.06 -19.61 -30.40
N LEU A 606 15.12 -18.89 -29.77
CA LEU A 606 13.75 -19.38 -29.53
C LEU A 606 12.99 -19.63 -30.83
N ALA A 607 13.07 -18.72 -31.81
CA ALA A 607 12.38 -18.90 -33.10
C ALA A 607 12.89 -20.15 -33.87
N ILE A 608 14.19 -20.42 -33.80
CA ILE A 608 14.82 -21.61 -34.40
C ILE A 608 14.38 -22.86 -33.63
N LEU A 609 14.37 -22.84 -32.31
CA LEU A 609 13.95 -23.97 -31.48
C LEU A 609 12.48 -24.27 -31.63
N LEU A 610 11.60 -23.25 -31.67
CA LEU A 610 10.18 -23.39 -31.90
C LEU A 610 9.87 -23.97 -33.28
N LYS A 611 10.60 -23.58 -34.32
CA LYS A 611 10.45 -24.15 -35.67
C LYS A 611 10.86 -25.63 -35.68
N ARG A 612 11.95 -26.01 -35.02
CA ARG A 612 12.36 -27.43 -34.88
C ARG A 612 11.37 -28.25 -34.06
N ALA A 613 10.78 -27.64 -33.00
CA ALA A 613 9.75 -28.26 -32.18
C ALA A 613 8.48 -28.56 -33.00
N GLU A 614 8.08 -27.64 -33.87
CA GLU A 614 6.93 -27.80 -34.73
C GLU A 614 7.12 -28.94 -35.74
N GLU A 615 8.24 -28.97 -36.44
CA GLU A 615 8.57 -30.00 -37.42
C GLU A 615 8.54 -31.43 -36.83
N LYS A 616 8.85 -31.55 -35.51
CA LYS A 616 8.79 -32.82 -34.78
C LYS A 616 7.42 -33.13 -34.15
N LEU A 617 6.66 -32.12 -33.74
CA LEU A 617 5.32 -32.28 -33.13
C LEU A 617 4.25 -32.62 -34.19
N ASP A 618 4.38 -32.12 -35.41
CA ASP A 618 3.48 -32.49 -36.53
C ASP A 618 3.63 -33.96 -36.95
N HIS A 619 4.68 -34.65 -36.49
CA HIS A 619 4.91 -36.06 -36.69
C HIS A 619 4.54 -36.99 -35.52
N ARG A 620 3.95 -36.44 -34.42
CA ARG A 620 3.53 -37.23 -33.25
C ARG A 620 2.12 -36.87 -32.83
N GLU A 621 1.20 -37.84 -32.88
CA GLU A 621 -0.09 -37.75 -32.18
C GLU A 621 0.12 -37.71 -30.68
N ALA A 622 -0.55 -36.75 -30.02
CA ALA A 622 -0.79 -36.57 -28.60
C ALA A 622 0.33 -36.99 -27.60
N ILE A 623 0.95 -36.03 -26.98
CA ILE A 623 1.91 -36.22 -25.87
C ILE A 623 1.18 -36.82 -24.65
N PRO A 624 1.63 -37.96 -24.09
CA PRO A 624 1.01 -38.52 -22.88
C PRO A 624 1.21 -37.61 -21.66
N VAL A 625 0.13 -37.28 -20.99
CA VAL A 625 0.16 -36.56 -19.71
C VAL A 625 0.64 -37.52 -18.63
N HIS A 626 1.91 -37.44 -18.24
CA HIS A 626 2.39 -38.10 -17.02
C HIS A 626 1.83 -37.41 -15.79
N ARG A 627 0.80 -37.99 -15.17
CA ARG A 627 0.41 -37.68 -13.79
C ARG A 627 1.48 -38.24 -12.86
N SER A 628 2.46 -37.45 -12.46
CA SER A 628 3.28 -37.77 -11.30
C SER A 628 2.47 -37.47 -10.05
N GLY A 629 1.83 -38.52 -9.50
CA GLY A 629 1.34 -38.50 -8.14
C GLY A 629 2.51 -38.45 -7.18
N GLY A 630 2.81 -37.28 -6.61
CA GLY A 630 3.68 -37.14 -5.47
C GLY A 630 2.94 -37.52 -4.21
N GLY A 631 3.17 -38.72 -3.72
CA GLY A 631 2.87 -39.12 -2.37
C GLY A 631 4.01 -38.70 -1.45
N VAL A 632 3.61 -38.37 -0.21
CA VAL A 632 4.21 -38.13 1.10
C VAL A 632 4.25 -36.69 1.48
#